data_8e8e1464685ea55c945c15fa3fa5f423
#
_entry.id   8e8e1464685ea55c945c15fa3fa5f423
#
_cell.length_a   1.000
_cell.length_b   1.000
_cell.length_c   1.000
_cell.angle_alpha   90.00
_cell.angle_beta   90.00
_cell.angle_gamma   90.00
#
_symmetry.space_group_name_H-M   'P 1'
#
loop_
_entity.id
_entity.type
_entity.pdbx_description
1 polymer ?
#
loop_
_entity_poly.entity_id
_entity_poly.type
_entity_poly.pdbx_seq_one_letter_code
_entity_poly.pdbx_strand_id
1 'polypeptide(L)'
;MNDPKIDQMIVDMSLYQCLECGKCTASCPRRLSGKEYSPRLLAHKVISEREDEAYIENSVWECLTCGLCRERCPSGVDFNRFILEMRTLLAETKGLKGYRAHDGAIHSWMRMMTAPRLKQNRLDWLDPGIKVASSGDVAFFTGCAPYFNVFFAGIDVDTVSIAKDSVRLLNFLDIKPVLLPNERCCGHDLLWSGDIENFEALCRLNYTSFKDAGVKEIIVSCPECFQVLSEHMPRIIPGFDIRVTLLLDLLQREMQLGSTVFRPLKRTVTFQDPCRLGRMLNRYAGPRELLGLIPEMEFREMEHSGRGALCCGNCGFINCDASSKQIQVQRLEEARATGADMLVTACPKCMIHLTCTIRDPLMQGKKIKMEIRDLVSVLADQIA
;
A
#
# COMPACT_ATOMS: atom_id res chain seq x y z
N MET A 1 -27.03 -11.79 -11.77
CA MET A 1 -25.71 -11.46 -12.40
C MET A 1 -25.31 -12.57 -13.38
N ASN A 2 -25.74 -12.48 -14.66
CA ASN A 2 -25.44 -13.50 -15.69
C ASN A 2 -24.43 -12.94 -16.72
N ASP A 3 -23.22 -12.68 -16.29
CA ASP A 3 -22.14 -12.23 -17.17
C ASP A 3 -21.14 -13.39 -17.34
N PRO A 4 -20.79 -13.80 -18.58
CA PRO A 4 -19.80 -14.85 -18.84
C PRO A 4 -18.44 -14.59 -18.23
N LYS A 5 -18.07 -13.32 -18.02
CA LYS A 5 -16.82 -12.95 -17.30
C LYS A 5 -16.79 -13.51 -15.88
N ILE A 6 -17.96 -13.64 -15.22
CA ILE A 6 -18.03 -14.21 -13.86
C ILE A 6 -17.68 -15.70 -13.88
N ASP A 7 -18.16 -16.45 -14.87
CA ASP A 7 -17.82 -17.86 -15.01
C ASP A 7 -16.31 -18.05 -15.19
N GLN A 8 -15.70 -17.19 -16.01
CA GLN A 8 -14.26 -17.21 -16.21
C GLN A 8 -13.51 -16.87 -14.90
N MET A 9 -13.97 -15.87 -14.13
CA MET A 9 -13.39 -15.52 -12.82
C MET A 9 -13.45 -16.70 -11.83
N ILE A 10 -14.57 -17.45 -11.81
CA ILE A 10 -14.73 -18.62 -10.93
C ILE A 10 -13.64 -19.67 -11.22
N VAL A 11 -13.36 -19.91 -12.50
CA VAL A 11 -12.32 -20.86 -12.94
C VAL A 11 -10.92 -20.31 -12.65
N ASP A 12 -10.58 -19.12 -13.15
CA ASP A 12 -9.23 -18.56 -13.11
C ASP A 12 -8.72 -18.32 -11.70
N MET A 13 -9.63 -18.00 -10.75
CA MET A 13 -9.31 -17.74 -9.36
C MET A 13 -9.60 -18.92 -8.44
N SER A 14 -9.92 -20.07 -9.03
CA SER A 14 -10.16 -21.34 -8.31
C SER A 14 -11.26 -21.25 -7.24
N LEU A 15 -12.30 -20.41 -7.46
CA LEU A 15 -13.39 -20.27 -6.49
C LEU A 15 -14.14 -21.61 -6.30
N TYR A 16 -14.29 -22.40 -7.37
CA TYR A 16 -14.93 -23.72 -7.34
C TYR A 16 -14.22 -24.74 -6.42
N GLN A 17 -12.94 -24.48 -6.08
CA GLN A 17 -12.18 -25.31 -5.14
C GLN A 17 -12.46 -24.99 -3.67
N CYS A 18 -13.38 -24.06 -3.38
CA CYS A 18 -13.68 -23.66 -2.02
C CYS A 18 -14.28 -24.82 -1.22
N LEU A 19 -13.58 -25.23 -0.15
CA LEU A 19 -14.02 -26.29 0.77
C LEU A 19 -15.03 -25.81 1.82
N GLU A 20 -15.49 -24.58 1.74
CA GLU A 20 -16.37 -23.92 2.71
C GLU A 20 -15.94 -24.00 4.18
N CYS A 21 -14.64 -24.21 4.44
CA CYS A 21 -14.07 -24.45 5.78
C CYS A 21 -14.14 -23.24 6.73
N GLY A 22 -14.49 -22.04 6.26
CA GLY A 22 -14.69 -20.84 7.05
C GLY A 22 -13.42 -20.12 7.54
N LYS A 23 -12.20 -20.64 7.33
CA LYS A 23 -10.95 -20.04 7.80
C LYS A 23 -10.77 -18.59 7.32
N CYS A 24 -11.15 -18.28 6.08
CA CYS A 24 -11.12 -16.94 5.52
C CYS A 24 -12.06 -15.96 6.24
N THR A 25 -13.25 -16.41 6.64
CA THR A 25 -14.24 -15.63 7.39
C THR A 25 -13.75 -15.39 8.83
N ALA A 26 -13.25 -16.43 9.50
CA ALA A 26 -12.76 -16.35 10.87
C ALA A 26 -11.55 -15.42 11.03
N SER A 27 -10.72 -15.27 9.97
CA SER A 27 -9.56 -14.38 9.99
C SER A 27 -9.81 -13.00 9.38
N CYS A 28 -10.98 -12.74 8.80
CA CYS A 28 -11.22 -11.49 8.09
C CYS A 28 -11.35 -10.30 9.04
N PRO A 29 -10.52 -9.24 8.90
CA PRO A 29 -10.59 -8.07 9.77
C PRO A 29 -11.95 -7.38 9.75
N ARG A 30 -12.62 -7.33 8.59
CA ARG A 30 -13.99 -6.76 8.49
C ARG A 30 -15.00 -7.55 9.33
N ARG A 31 -14.92 -8.89 9.28
CA ARG A 31 -15.77 -9.74 10.13
C ARG A 31 -15.47 -9.56 11.60
N LEU A 32 -14.18 -9.54 11.96
CA LEU A 32 -13.75 -9.36 13.36
C LEU A 32 -14.11 -7.98 13.93
N SER A 33 -14.26 -6.95 13.09
CA SER A 33 -14.74 -5.63 13.47
C SER A 33 -16.28 -5.48 13.44
N GLY A 34 -17.04 -6.58 13.45
CA GLY A 34 -18.48 -6.59 13.57
C GLY A 34 -19.28 -6.42 12.27
N LYS A 35 -18.64 -6.36 11.12
CA LYS A 35 -19.36 -6.34 9.83
C LYS A 35 -19.90 -7.72 9.48
N GLU A 36 -21.10 -7.74 8.91
CA GLU A 36 -21.67 -8.96 8.31
C GLU A 36 -21.02 -9.26 6.95
N TYR A 37 -19.71 -9.51 6.98
CA TYR A 37 -18.91 -9.77 5.80
C TYR A 37 -18.21 -11.13 5.89
N SER A 38 -18.32 -11.92 4.83
CA SER A 38 -17.68 -13.23 4.75
C SER A 38 -17.13 -13.49 3.34
N PRO A 39 -15.79 -13.62 3.19
CA PRO A 39 -15.21 -14.01 1.90
C PRO A 39 -15.78 -15.34 1.37
N ARG A 40 -16.01 -16.32 2.26
CA ARG A 40 -16.60 -17.61 1.90
C ARG A 40 -18.00 -17.45 1.35
N LEU A 41 -18.85 -16.71 2.07
CA LEU A 41 -20.26 -16.52 1.67
C LEU A 41 -20.33 -15.75 0.33
N LEU A 42 -19.50 -14.74 0.13
CA LEU A 42 -19.45 -14.03 -1.13
C LEU A 42 -19.06 -14.95 -2.30
N ALA A 43 -18.02 -15.78 -2.12
CA ALA A 43 -17.63 -16.77 -3.13
C ALA A 43 -18.77 -17.76 -3.41
N HIS A 44 -19.41 -18.29 -2.38
CA HIS A 44 -20.55 -19.22 -2.51
C HIS A 44 -21.69 -18.58 -3.32
N LYS A 45 -22.10 -17.34 -2.97
CA LYS A 45 -23.21 -16.66 -3.66
C LYS A 45 -22.88 -16.38 -5.14
N VAL A 46 -21.65 -16.04 -5.46
CA VAL A 46 -21.24 -15.84 -6.85
C VAL A 46 -21.26 -17.16 -7.65
N ILE A 47 -21.00 -18.29 -7.00
CA ILE A 47 -21.03 -19.60 -7.66
C ILE A 47 -22.48 -20.09 -7.84
N SER A 48 -23.32 -20.00 -6.80
CA SER A 48 -24.58 -20.75 -6.73
C SER A 48 -25.84 -19.89 -6.59
N GLU A 49 -25.72 -18.62 -6.13
CA GLU A 49 -26.88 -17.77 -5.76
C GLU A 49 -26.75 -16.37 -6.38
N ARG A 50 -26.53 -16.28 -7.69
CA ARG A 50 -26.29 -14.99 -8.39
C ARG A 50 -27.49 -14.06 -8.43
N GLU A 51 -28.68 -14.52 -8.08
CA GLU A 51 -29.86 -13.71 -7.93
C GLU A 51 -29.76 -12.72 -6.77
N ASP A 52 -28.96 -13.03 -5.74
CA ASP A 52 -28.72 -12.11 -4.63
C ASP A 52 -27.69 -11.02 -5.02
N GLU A 53 -28.01 -10.29 -6.09
CA GLU A 53 -27.14 -9.25 -6.65
C GLU A 53 -26.80 -8.16 -5.61
N ALA A 54 -27.78 -7.75 -4.81
CA ALA A 54 -27.59 -6.70 -3.81
C ALA A 54 -26.54 -7.08 -2.76
N TYR A 55 -26.53 -8.33 -2.30
CA TYR A 55 -25.51 -8.82 -1.37
C TYR A 55 -24.13 -8.86 -2.05
N ILE A 56 -24.06 -9.39 -3.27
CA ILE A 56 -22.78 -9.52 -4.01
C ILE A 56 -22.17 -8.12 -4.25
N GLU A 57 -22.98 -7.19 -4.80
CA GLU A 57 -22.55 -5.84 -5.11
C GLU A 57 -22.04 -5.09 -3.87
N ASN A 58 -22.75 -5.14 -2.75
CA ASN A 58 -22.32 -4.51 -1.51
C ASN A 58 -21.06 -5.17 -0.93
N SER A 59 -21.03 -6.51 -0.88
CA SER A 59 -19.95 -7.28 -0.26
C SER A 59 -18.59 -7.11 -1.00
N VAL A 60 -18.61 -6.95 -2.31
CA VAL A 60 -17.38 -6.71 -3.10
C VAL A 60 -16.63 -5.46 -2.62
N TRP A 61 -17.35 -4.41 -2.19
CA TRP A 61 -16.76 -3.17 -1.71
C TRP A 61 -16.34 -3.21 -0.24
N GLU A 62 -16.86 -4.14 0.56
CA GLU A 62 -16.45 -4.31 1.95
C GLU A 62 -15.02 -4.89 2.09
N CYS A 63 -14.48 -5.53 1.07
CA CYS A 63 -13.18 -6.17 1.12
C CYS A 63 -12.03 -5.16 1.20
N LEU A 64 -11.13 -5.34 2.19
CA LEU A 64 -9.90 -4.55 2.32
C LEU A 64 -8.78 -5.03 1.38
N THR A 65 -9.00 -6.06 0.59
CA THR A 65 -7.99 -6.68 -0.29
C THR A 65 -6.64 -6.94 0.40
N CYS A 66 -6.67 -7.17 1.71
CA CYS A 66 -5.45 -7.36 2.52
C CYS A 66 -4.79 -8.74 2.34
N GLY A 67 -5.47 -9.71 1.70
CA GLY A 67 -4.94 -11.03 1.38
C GLY A 67 -4.85 -12.02 2.55
N LEU A 68 -5.31 -11.69 3.76
CA LEU A 68 -5.23 -12.61 4.90
C LEU A 68 -6.08 -13.88 4.69
N CYS A 69 -7.21 -13.75 4.01
CA CYS A 69 -8.04 -14.89 3.62
C CYS A 69 -7.31 -15.84 2.65
N ARG A 70 -6.51 -15.31 1.72
CA ARG A 70 -5.68 -16.09 0.79
C ARG A 70 -4.59 -16.86 1.53
N GLU A 71 -3.88 -16.21 2.48
CA GLU A 71 -2.87 -16.88 3.34
C GLU A 71 -3.42 -18.05 4.16
N ARG A 72 -4.70 -17.99 4.52
CA ARG A 72 -5.38 -19.02 5.33
C ARG A 72 -6.12 -20.07 4.50
N CYS A 73 -6.22 -19.89 3.18
CA CYS A 73 -6.99 -20.76 2.30
C CYS A 73 -6.23 -22.06 1.97
N PRO A 74 -6.72 -23.24 2.38
CA PRO A 74 -6.07 -24.49 2.06
C PRO A 74 -6.17 -24.86 0.57
N SER A 75 -7.17 -24.31 -0.14
CA SER A 75 -7.43 -24.55 -1.56
C SER A 75 -6.78 -23.51 -2.47
N GLY A 76 -6.06 -22.50 -1.93
CA GLY A 76 -5.36 -21.52 -2.74
C GLY A 76 -6.27 -20.57 -3.54
N VAL A 77 -7.53 -20.36 -3.14
CA VAL A 77 -8.46 -19.43 -3.81
C VAL A 77 -7.84 -18.02 -3.88
N ASP A 78 -7.72 -17.46 -5.09
CA ASP A 78 -7.20 -16.09 -5.29
C ASP A 78 -8.31 -15.05 -5.12
N PHE A 79 -8.74 -14.91 -3.86
CA PHE A 79 -9.83 -14.00 -3.51
C PHE A 79 -9.51 -12.53 -3.78
N ASN A 80 -8.24 -12.13 -3.74
CA ASN A 80 -7.84 -10.76 -4.02
C ASN A 80 -8.06 -10.39 -5.49
N ARG A 81 -7.63 -11.25 -6.39
CA ARG A 81 -7.84 -11.07 -7.83
C ARG A 81 -9.33 -11.11 -8.16
N PHE A 82 -10.07 -12.03 -7.56
CA PHE A 82 -11.53 -12.09 -7.70
C PHE A 82 -12.20 -10.76 -7.33
N ILE A 83 -11.86 -10.16 -6.18
CA ILE A 83 -12.41 -8.87 -5.76
C ILE A 83 -12.04 -7.74 -6.74
N LEU A 84 -10.82 -7.72 -7.24
CA LEU A 84 -10.37 -6.71 -8.20
C LEU A 84 -11.21 -6.79 -9.49
N GLU A 85 -11.34 -7.98 -10.07
CA GLU A 85 -12.08 -8.17 -11.32
C GLU A 85 -13.59 -7.95 -11.15
N MET A 86 -14.16 -8.35 -10.01
CA MET A 86 -15.56 -8.03 -9.69
C MET A 86 -15.80 -6.53 -9.56
N ARG A 87 -14.91 -5.77 -8.91
CA ARG A 87 -15.01 -4.31 -8.83
C ARG A 87 -14.93 -3.66 -10.21
N THR A 88 -14.02 -4.14 -11.05
CA THR A 88 -13.90 -3.68 -12.44
C THR A 88 -15.19 -3.93 -13.21
N LEU A 89 -15.71 -5.16 -13.18
CA LEU A 89 -16.94 -5.52 -13.85
C LEU A 89 -18.14 -4.67 -13.40
N LEU A 90 -18.30 -4.49 -12.09
CA LEU A 90 -19.40 -3.68 -11.53
C LEU A 90 -19.25 -2.20 -11.87
N ALA A 91 -18.04 -1.66 -11.90
CA ALA A 91 -17.79 -0.29 -12.31
C ALA A 91 -18.12 -0.06 -13.80
N GLU A 92 -17.70 -0.98 -14.66
CA GLU A 92 -17.93 -0.93 -16.11
C GLU A 92 -19.40 -1.11 -16.49
N THR A 93 -20.06 -2.12 -15.91
CA THR A 93 -21.42 -2.55 -16.37
C THR A 93 -22.55 -1.81 -15.66
N LYS A 94 -22.36 -1.43 -14.39
CA LYS A 94 -23.41 -0.84 -13.54
C LYS A 94 -23.06 0.56 -13.03
N GLY A 95 -21.86 1.08 -13.31
CA GLY A 95 -21.37 2.36 -12.76
C GLY A 95 -21.17 2.35 -11.24
N LEU A 96 -21.17 1.16 -10.62
CA LEU A 96 -21.02 1.02 -9.17
C LEU A 96 -19.57 1.30 -8.76
N LYS A 97 -19.39 2.20 -7.80
CA LYS A 97 -18.05 2.69 -7.39
C LYS A 97 -17.72 2.43 -5.91
N GLY A 98 -18.63 1.83 -5.18
CA GLY A 98 -18.51 1.64 -3.74
C GLY A 98 -18.44 2.96 -2.96
N TYR A 99 -18.31 2.85 -1.64
CA TYR A 99 -18.05 4.02 -0.77
C TYR A 99 -16.60 4.51 -1.00
N ARG A 100 -16.42 5.83 -1.04
CA ARG A 100 -15.12 6.48 -1.16
C ARG A 100 -14.90 7.42 0.01
N ALA A 101 -13.81 7.20 0.73
CA ALA A 101 -13.40 8.07 1.84
C ALA A 101 -13.18 9.51 1.37
N HIS A 102 -13.38 10.45 2.29
CA HIS A 102 -13.21 11.89 2.04
C HIS A 102 -14.06 12.38 0.85
N ASP A 103 -15.30 11.89 0.74
CA ASP A 103 -16.25 12.21 -0.34
C ASP A 103 -15.67 12.01 -1.75
N GLY A 104 -14.69 11.11 -1.88
CA GLY A 104 -14.03 10.78 -3.13
C GLY A 104 -12.98 11.80 -3.60
N ALA A 105 -12.60 12.76 -2.77
CA ALA A 105 -11.62 13.79 -3.13
C ALA A 105 -10.30 13.20 -3.64
N ILE A 106 -9.78 12.15 -2.97
CA ILE A 106 -8.53 11.48 -3.35
C ILE A 106 -8.65 10.81 -4.72
N HIS A 107 -9.74 10.08 -4.99
CA HIS A 107 -9.97 9.47 -6.31
C HIS A 107 -10.17 10.52 -7.40
N SER A 108 -10.88 11.62 -7.10
CA SER A 108 -11.07 12.72 -8.03
C SER A 108 -9.75 13.39 -8.40
N TRP A 109 -8.90 13.65 -7.39
CA TRP A 109 -7.55 14.12 -7.63
C TRP A 109 -6.73 13.19 -8.53
N MET A 110 -6.77 11.87 -8.26
CA MET A 110 -6.04 10.89 -9.10
C MET A 110 -6.53 10.89 -10.54
N ARG A 111 -7.85 11.04 -10.77
CA ARG A 111 -8.40 11.20 -12.12
C ARG A 111 -7.93 12.50 -12.78
N MET A 112 -7.86 13.61 -12.05
CA MET A 112 -7.30 14.85 -12.59
C MET A 112 -5.86 14.70 -13.08
N MET A 113 -5.09 13.80 -12.45
CA MET A 113 -3.71 13.51 -12.88
C MET A 113 -3.61 12.79 -14.24
N THR A 114 -4.72 12.32 -14.82
CA THR A 114 -4.73 11.77 -16.18
C THR A 114 -4.73 12.85 -17.26
N ALA A 115 -4.91 14.13 -16.88
CA ALA A 115 -4.91 15.23 -17.84
C ALA A 115 -3.51 15.36 -18.50
N PRO A 116 -3.39 15.24 -19.84
CA PRO A 116 -2.10 15.21 -20.52
C PRO A 116 -1.25 16.48 -20.33
N ARG A 117 -1.92 17.64 -20.21
CA ARG A 117 -1.28 18.96 -20.06
C ARG A 117 -1.27 19.47 -18.61
N LEU A 118 -1.40 18.59 -17.63
CA LEU A 118 -1.37 18.97 -16.24
C LEU A 118 0.00 19.54 -15.87
N LYS A 119 0.00 20.79 -15.38
CA LYS A 119 1.19 21.41 -14.79
C LYS A 119 1.21 21.11 -13.30
N GLN A 120 2.35 20.69 -12.79
CA GLN A 120 2.56 20.32 -11.41
C GLN A 120 3.79 21.04 -10.86
N ASN A 121 3.76 21.36 -9.57
CA ASN A 121 4.91 21.82 -8.80
C ASN A 121 5.26 20.76 -7.74
N ARG A 122 5.43 19.52 -8.18
CA ARG A 122 5.57 18.37 -7.31
C ARG A 122 6.95 18.17 -6.69
N LEU A 123 7.93 18.98 -7.08
CA LEU A 123 9.31 18.90 -6.57
C LEU A 123 9.67 20.03 -5.59
N ASP A 124 8.70 20.83 -5.15
CA ASP A 124 8.90 21.92 -4.17
C ASP A 124 9.48 21.48 -2.83
N TRP A 125 9.35 20.19 -2.54
CA TRP A 125 9.88 19.58 -1.32
C TRP A 125 11.40 19.36 -1.38
N LEU A 126 12.04 19.57 -2.52
CA LEU A 126 13.46 19.28 -2.70
C LEU A 126 14.32 20.30 -1.94
N ASP A 127 15.06 19.83 -0.95
CA ASP A 127 15.96 20.65 -0.16
C ASP A 127 17.35 20.76 -0.84
N PRO A 128 18.10 21.86 -0.64
CA PRO A 128 19.44 22.04 -1.25
C PRO A 128 20.47 20.97 -0.88
N GLY A 129 20.29 20.28 0.24
CA GLY A 129 21.19 19.20 0.70
C GLY A 129 20.96 17.86 0.01
N ILE A 130 19.87 17.70 -0.75
CA ILE A 130 19.53 16.47 -1.46
C ILE A 130 20.17 16.50 -2.85
N LYS A 131 21.01 15.49 -3.15
CA LYS A 131 21.71 15.38 -4.42
C LYS A 131 20.85 14.60 -5.43
N VAL A 132 20.49 15.27 -6.52
CA VAL A 132 19.75 14.67 -7.65
C VAL A 132 20.52 14.91 -8.95
N ALA A 133 20.27 14.04 -9.94
CA ALA A 133 20.82 14.20 -11.28
C ALA A 133 19.79 14.87 -12.20
N SER A 134 20.27 15.68 -13.14
CA SER A 134 19.43 16.28 -14.20
C SER A 134 19.08 15.24 -15.28
N SER A 135 19.90 14.20 -15.43
CA SER A 135 19.73 13.08 -16.36
C SER A 135 20.48 11.86 -15.84
N GLY A 136 20.06 10.68 -16.24
CA GLY A 136 20.71 9.42 -15.83
C GLY A 136 19.81 8.22 -16.02
N ASP A 137 20.37 7.03 -15.83
CA ASP A 137 19.67 5.75 -16.03
C ASP A 137 18.72 5.41 -14.87
N VAL A 138 18.90 6.03 -13.68
CA VAL A 138 18.16 5.70 -12.46
C VAL A 138 17.32 6.89 -12.03
N ALA A 139 16.02 6.67 -11.83
CA ALA A 139 15.12 7.66 -11.26
C ALA A 139 14.51 7.16 -9.94
N PHE A 140 14.13 8.09 -9.07
CA PHE A 140 13.32 7.81 -7.89
C PHE A 140 11.88 8.24 -8.13
N PHE A 141 10.94 7.31 -7.98
CA PHE A 141 9.51 7.55 -8.13
C PHE A 141 8.91 7.99 -6.80
N THR A 142 8.58 9.26 -6.70
CA THR A 142 8.04 9.90 -5.50
C THR A 142 6.57 9.49 -5.22
N GLY A 143 5.81 9.22 -6.27
CA GLY A 143 4.40 8.82 -6.18
C GLY A 143 3.49 9.91 -5.62
N CYS A 144 2.61 9.50 -4.70
CA CYS A 144 1.60 10.38 -4.10
C CYS A 144 2.12 11.23 -2.94
N ALA A 145 3.35 11.02 -2.47
CA ALA A 145 3.86 11.63 -1.24
C ALA A 145 3.66 13.15 -1.13
N PRO A 146 3.97 13.99 -2.16
CA PRO A 146 3.78 15.43 -2.08
C PRO A 146 2.31 15.84 -1.90
N TYR A 147 1.39 15.11 -2.49
CA TYR A 147 -0.04 15.38 -2.42
C TYR A 147 -0.65 14.89 -1.12
N PHE A 148 -0.27 13.71 -0.64
CA PHE A 148 -0.72 13.21 0.65
C PHE A 148 -0.26 14.09 1.80
N ASN A 149 0.90 14.71 1.68
CA ASN A 149 1.38 15.69 2.65
C ASN A 149 0.41 16.86 2.82
N VAL A 150 -0.21 17.32 1.72
CA VAL A 150 -1.22 18.38 1.73
C VAL A 150 -2.57 17.84 2.21
N PHE A 151 -3.03 16.71 1.67
CA PHE A 151 -4.33 16.14 2.04
C PHE A 151 -4.43 15.78 3.52
N PHE A 152 -3.33 15.36 4.13
CA PHE A 152 -3.29 14.86 5.50
C PHE A 152 -2.52 15.78 6.47
N ALA A 153 -2.26 17.04 6.09
CA ALA A 153 -1.60 18.03 6.95
C ALA A 153 -2.32 18.21 8.30
N GLY A 154 -3.66 18.13 8.31
CA GLY A 154 -4.47 18.30 9.52
C GLY A 154 -4.32 17.19 10.58
N ILE A 155 -3.63 16.09 10.26
CA ILE A 155 -3.34 14.97 11.18
C ILE A 155 -1.84 14.79 11.44
N ASP A 156 -1.02 15.78 11.08
CA ASP A 156 0.45 15.78 11.28
C ASP A 156 1.16 14.57 10.62
N VAL A 157 0.71 14.15 9.45
CA VAL A 157 1.39 13.12 8.67
C VAL A 157 2.31 13.78 7.66
N ASP A 158 3.61 13.53 7.79
CA ASP A 158 4.62 14.01 6.84
C ASP A 158 5.04 12.88 5.89
N THR A 159 4.38 12.81 4.73
CA THR A 159 4.73 11.87 3.68
C THR A 159 5.87 12.36 2.78
N VAL A 160 6.16 13.67 2.79
CA VAL A 160 7.27 14.26 2.06
C VAL A 160 8.60 13.85 2.70
N SER A 161 8.66 13.72 4.02
CA SER A 161 9.86 13.21 4.71
C SER A 161 10.29 11.85 4.15
N ILE A 162 9.35 10.95 3.86
CA ILE A 162 9.66 9.64 3.25
C ILE A 162 10.38 9.81 1.90
N ALA A 163 9.93 10.75 1.07
CA ALA A 163 10.57 11.01 -0.22
C ALA A 163 11.98 11.60 -0.06
N LYS A 164 12.14 12.60 0.84
CA LYS A 164 13.42 13.20 1.18
C LYS A 164 14.41 12.16 1.70
N ASP A 165 13.98 11.37 2.65
CA ASP A 165 14.78 10.35 3.31
C ASP A 165 15.14 9.21 2.36
N SER A 166 14.24 8.86 1.45
CA SER A 166 14.56 7.91 0.36
C SER A 166 15.73 8.40 -0.48
N VAL A 167 15.70 9.67 -0.91
CA VAL A 167 16.79 10.22 -1.71
C VAL A 167 18.07 10.40 -0.88
N ARG A 168 17.98 10.75 0.41
CA ARG A 168 19.15 10.80 1.32
C ARG A 168 19.83 9.43 1.45
N LEU A 169 19.05 8.35 1.61
CA LEU A 169 19.58 6.99 1.63
C LEU A 169 20.20 6.57 0.29
N LEU A 170 19.59 6.96 -0.83
CA LEU A 170 20.19 6.75 -2.15
C LEU A 170 21.52 7.53 -2.29
N ASN A 171 21.55 8.78 -1.81
CA ASN A 171 22.80 9.58 -1.82
C ASN A 171 23.88 8.98 -0.91
N PHE A 172 23.50 8.37 0.19
CA PHE A 172 24.41 7.63 1.07
C PHE A 172 25.04 6.42 0.35
N LEU A 173 24.29 5.80 -0.56
CA LEU A 173 24.79 4.73 -1.45
C LEU A 173 25.44 5.26 -2.75
N ASP A 174 25.85 6.56 -2.79
CA ASP A 174 26.41 7.24 -3.95
C ASP A 174 25.50 7.27 -5.20
N ILE A 175 24.19 7.02 -5.02
CA ILE A 175 23.19 7.10 -6.08
C ILE A 175 22.55 8.50 -6.06
N LYS A 176 22.67 9.24 -7.18
CA LYS A 176 21.97 10.52 -7.40
C LYS A 176 20.82 10.27 -8.39
N PRO A 177 19.61 10.03 -7.91
CA PRO A 177 18.52 9.69 -8.81
C PRO A 177 18.02 10.90 -9.60
N VAL A 178 17.48 10.64 -10.78
CA VAL A 178 16.66 11.63 -11.52
C VAL A 178 15.29 11.72 -10.83
N LEU A 179 14.76 12.93 -10.66
CA LEU A 179 13.37 13.17 -10.23
C LEU A 179 12.57 13.68 -11.42
N LEU A 180 11.37 13.12 -11.61
CA LEU A 180 10.57 13.37 -12.79
C LEU A 180 9.48 14.42 -12.50
N PRO A 181 9.58 15.65 -13.02
CA PRO A 181 8.60 16.72 -12.74
C PRO A 181 7.20 16.41 -13.31
N ASN A 182 7.13 15.56 -14.33
CA ASN A 182 5.89 15.15 -14.99
C ASN A 182 5.33 13.82 -14.49
N GLU A 183 5.96 13.20 -13.50
CA GLU A 183 5.47 11.97 -12.86
C GLU A 183 4.02 12.13 -12.37
N ARG A 184 3.23 11.07 -12.45
CA ARG A 184 1.84 10.99 -11.96
C ARG A 184 1.76 10.01 -10.79
N CYS A 185 0.61 9.98 -10.11
CA CYS A 185 0.31 8.88 -9.20
C CYS A 185 0.46 7.52 -9.92
N CYS A 186 0.89 6.48 -9.20
CA CYS A 186 0.95 5.12 -9.77
C CYS A 186 -0.43 4.55 -10.14
N GLY A 187 -1.52 5.11 -9.60
CA GLY A 187 -2.88 4.68 -9.89
C GLY A 187 -3.37 3.48 -9.07
N HIS A 188 -2.61 3.01 -8.08
CA HIS A 188 -3.01 1.85 -7.26
C HIS A 188 -4.46 1.93 -6.75
N ASP A 189 -4.92 3.08 -6.30
CA ASP A 189 -6.26 3.21 -5.72
C ASP A 189 -7.35 3.23 -6.79
N LEU A 190 -7.06 3.75 -7.98
CA LEU A 190 -7.96 3.65 -9.13
C LEU A 190 -8.09 2.18 -9.57
N LEU A 191 -6.97 1.45 -9.66
CA LEU A 191 -6.98 0.01 -9.94
C LEU A 191 -7.90 -0.72 -8.97
N TRP A 192 -7.64 -0.60 -7.66
CA TRP A 192 -8.40 -1.33 -6.65
C TRP A 192 -9.83 -0.81 -6.43
N SER A 193 -10.19 0.33 -7.02
CA SER A 193 -11.57 0.83 -7.09
C SER A 193 -12.29 0.46 -8.40
N GLY A 194 -11.68 -0.34 -9.27
CA GLY A 194 -12.23 -0.73 -10.55
C GLY A 194 -12.25 0.37 -11.62
N ASP A 195 -11.54 1.49 -11.38
CA ASP A 195 -11.42 2.60 -12.35
C ASP A 195 -10.24 2.35 -13.30
N ILE A 196 -10.41 1.32 -14.14
CA ILE A 196 -9.33 0.79 -14.98
C ILE A 196 -8.91 1.77 -16.06
N GLU A 197 -9.84 2.48 -16.67
CA GLU A 197 -9.55 3.46 -17.73
C GLU A 197 -8.56 4.53 -17.23
N ASN A 198 -8.87 5.16 -16.09
CA ASN A 198 -7.99 6.18 -15.51
C ASN A 198 -6.68 5.58 -14.96
N PHE A 199 -6.73 4.37 -14.44
CA PHE A 199 -5.53 3.64 -14.02
C PHE A 199 -4.56 3.41 -15.18
N GLU A 200 -5.05 2.89 -16.31
CA GLU A 200 -4.24 2.67 -17.51
C GLU A 200 -3.69 3.98 -18.08
N ALA A 201 -4.51 5.04 -18.08
CA ALA A 201 -4.05 6.37 -18.52
C ALA A 201 -2.85 6.86 -17.68
N LEU A 202 -2.89 6.68 -16.35
CA LEU A 202 -1.75 7.01 -15.47
C LEU A 202 -0.52 6.14 -15.76
N CYS A 203 -0.70 4.85 -16.02
CA CYS A 203 0.39 3.95 -16.40
C CYS A 203 1.10 4.44 -17.68
N ARG A 204 0.32 4.78 -18.72
CA ARG A 204 0.86 5.26 -20.01
C ARG A 204 1.58 6.60 -19.85
N LEU A 205 1.02 7.54 -19.10
CA LEU A 205 1.64 8.86 -18.85
C LEU A 205 2.96 8.72 -18.08
N ASN A 206 3.00 7.86 -17.06
CA ASN A 206 4.23 7.61 -16.31
C ASN A 206 5.28 6.95 -17.20
N TYR A 207 4.91 5.92 -17.97
CA TYR A 207 5.84 5.25 -18.86
C TYR A 207 6.43 6.20 -19.91
N THR A 208 5.60 7.07 -20.52
CA THR A 208 6.09 8.13 -21.43
C THR A 208 7.10 9.02 -20.71
N SER A 209 6.80 9.47 -19.48
CA SER A 209 7.72 10.30 -18.71
C SER A 209 9.05 9.59 -18.40
N PHE A 210 9.04 8.27 -18.17
CA PHE A 210 10.25 7.47 -17.97
C PHE A 210 11.08 7.39 -19.24
N LYS A 211 10.45 7.14 -20.38
CA LYS A 211 11.12 7.03 -21.69
C LYS A 211 11.71 8.38 -22.14
N ASP A 212 10.95 9.47 -21.96
CA ASP A 212 11.40 10.83 -22.32
C ASP A 212 12.63 11.26 -21.49
N ALA A 213 12.71 10.80 -20.24
CA ALA A 213 13.86 11.05 -19.37
C ALA A 213 15.04 10.08 -19.62
N GLY A 214 14.86 9.06 -20.47
CA GLY A 214 15.89 8.07 -20.81
C GLY A 214 16.25 7.13 -19.66
N VAL A 215 15.43 7.04 -18.60
CA VAL A 215 15.70 6.18 -17.45
C VAL A 215 15.48 4.70 -17.78
N LYS A 216 16.29 3.85 -17.19
CA LYS A 216 16.26 2.38 -17.36
C LYS A 216 15.83 1.67 -16.07
N GLU A 217 15.93 2.37 -14.95
CA GLU A 217 15.55 1.84 -13.64
C GLU A 217 14.78 2.88 -12.82
N ILE A 218 13.69 2.44 -12.21
CA ILE A 218 12.89 3.22 -11.28
C ILE A 218 13.02 2.61 -9.89
N ILE A 219 13.49 3.40 -8.93
CA ILE A 219 13.51 3.03 -7.51
C ILE A 219 12.26 3.62 -6.85
N VAL A 220 11.59 2.81 -6.03
CA VAL A 220 10.36 3.19 -5.30
C VAL A 220 10.47 2.81 -3.82
N SER A 221 9.94 3.63 -2.92
CA SER A 221 9.85 3.31 -1.48
C SER A 221 8.52 2.67 -1.11
N CYS A 222 7.43 3.01 -1.81
CA CYS A 222 6.09 2.53 -1.52
C CYS A 222 5.82 1.15 -2.14
N PRO A 223 5.39 0.13 -1.36
CA PRO A 223 5.11 -1.21 -1.89
C PRO A 223 3.92 -1.25 -2.86
N GLU A 224 2.97 -0.32 -2.74
CA GLU A 224 1.85 -0.20 -3.69
C GLU A 224 2.33 0.32 -5.05
N CYS A 225 3.23 1.31 -5.06
CA CYS A 225 3.86 1.79 -6.28
C CYS A 225 4.72 0.69 -6.91
N PHE A 226 5.48 -0.04 -6.10
CA PHE A 226 6.28 -1.16 -6.59
C PHE A 226 5.41 -2.20 -7.29
N GLN A 227 4.33 -2.64 -6.64
CA GLN A 227 3.41 -3.63 -7.23
C GLN A 227 2.82 -3.13 -8.55
N VAL A 228 2.38 -1.88 -8.62
CA VAL A 228 1.83 -1.31 -9.87
C VAL A 228 2.88 -1.28 -10.97
N LEU A 229 4.05 -0.73 -10.69
CA LEU A 229 5.08 -0.52 -11.72
C LEU A 229 5.72 -1.83 -12.18
N SER A 230 5.89 -2.82 -11.28
CA SER A 230 6.57 -4.09 -11.60
C SER A 230 5.63 -5.21 -12.09
N GLU A 231 4.35 -5.21 -11.66
CA GLU A 231 3.43 -6.32 -11.97
C GLU A 231 2.28 -5.92 -12.90
N HIS A 232 1.71 -4.72 -12.73
CA HIS A 232 0.54 -4.28 -13.49
C HIS A 232 0.92 -3.51 -14.76
N MET A 233 1.86 -2.58 -14.67
CA MET A 233 2.29 -1.76 -15.81
C MET A 233 2.83 -2.60 -16.98
N PRO A 234 3.64 -3.66 -16.78
CA PRO A 234 4.08 -4.54 -17.88
C PRO A 234 2.95 -5.25 -18.63
N ARG A 235 1.80 -5.45 -17.97
CA ARG A 235 0.62 -6.06 -18.61
C ARG A 235 -0.16 -5.08 -19.49
N ILE A 236 0.00 -3.77 -19.22
CA ILE A 236 -0.71 -2.68 -19.92
C ILE A 236 0.14 -2.12 -21.05
N ILE A 237 1.46 -2.09 -20.87
CA ILE A 237 2.42 -1.47 -21.77
C ILE A 237 3.17 -2.58 -22.53
N PRO A 238 2.85 -2.83 -23.79
CA PRO A 238 3.62 -3.77 -24.60
C PRO A 238 5.09 -3.32 -24.71
N GLY A 239 6.01 -4.25 -24.47
CA GLY A 239 7.44 -3.95 -24.53
C GLY A 239 7.97 -3.10 -23.37
N PHE A 240 7.29 -3.13 -22.21
CA PHE A 240 7.80 -2.48 -21.00
C PHE A 240 9.22 -2.96 -20.68
N ASP A 241 10.17 -2.03 -20.63
CA ASP A 241 11.61 -2.30 -20.56
C ASP A 241 12.30 -1.58 -19.40
N ILE A 242 11.55 -1.09 -18.43
CA ILE A 242 12.08 -0.39 -17.26
C ILE A 242 12.20 -1.36 -16.08
N ARG A 243 13.39 -1.43 -15.49
CA ARG A 243 13.58 -2.17 -14.23
C ARG A 243 12.94 -1.40 -13.08
N VAL A 244 12.20 -2.09 -12.24
CA VAL A 244 11.61 -1.51 -11.02
C VAL A 244 12.26 -2.14 -9.81
N THR A 245 12.81 -1.31 -8.94
CA THR A 245 13.52 -1.75 -7.72
C THR A 245 12.83 -1.18 -6.48
N LEU A 246 12.52 -2.03 -5.53
CA LEU A 246 12.04 -1.58 -4.23
C LEU A 246 13.23 -1.07 -3.41
N LEU A 247 13.13 0.16 -2.87
CA LEU A 247 14.22 0.77 -2.10
C LEU A 247 14.65 -0.13 -0.93
N LEU A 248 13.71 -0.78 -0.25
CA LEU A 248 14.04 -1.68 0.86
C LEU A 248 14.89 -2.89 0.42
N ASP A 249 14.61 -3.47 -0.75
CA ASP A 249 15.41 -4.58 -1.29
C ASP A 249 16.84 -4.10 -1.64
N LEU A 250 16.95 -2.87 -2.16
CA LEU A 250 18.25 -2.24 -2.45
C LEU A 250 19.04 -1.99 -1.16
N LEU A 251 18.41 -1.35 -0.16
CA LEU A 251 19.03 -1.07 1.13
C LEU A 251 19.47 -2.34 1.85
N GLN A 252 18.62 -3.38 1.86
CA GLN A 252 18.94 -4.67 2.46
C GLN A 252 20.22 -5.26 1.84
N ARG A 253 20.32 -5.26 0.51
CA ARG A 253 21.49 -5.78 -0.19
C ARG A 253 22.75 -4.98 0.09
N GLU A 254 22.70 -3.66 -0.07
CA GLU A 254 23.87 -2.80 0.00
C GLU A 254 24.35 -2.62 1.45
N MET A 255 23.45 -2.51 2.42
CA MET A 255 23.83 -2.31 3.82
C MET A 255 24.32 -3.60 4.50
N GLN A 256 23.91 -4.78 4.04
CA GLN A 256 24.47 -6.05 4.51
C GLN A 256 25.89 -6.33 3.97
N LEU A 257 26.18 -5.83 2.77
CA LEU A 257 27.50 -6.01 2.12
C LEU A 257 28.56 -5.02 2.61
N GLY A 258 28.12 -3.90 3.22
CA GLY A 258 28.99 -2.80 3.60
C GLY A 258 29.26 -2.71 5.10
N SER A 259 30.26 -1.90 5.47
CA SER A 259 30.54 -1.49 6.84
C SER A 259 29.67 -0.31 7.27
N THR A 260 28.37 -0.30 6.90
CA THR A 260 27.46 0.76 7.26
C THR A 260 27.31 0.83 8.78
N VAL A 261 27.71 1.96 9.37
CA VAL A 261 27.56 2.21 10.81
C VAL A 261 26.37 3.14 11.01
N PHE A 262 25.31 2.60 11.59
CA PHE A 262 24.18 3.40 12.04
C PHE A 262 24.49 4.03 13.41
N ARG A 263 24.00 5.24 13.64
CA ARG A 263 23.99 5.85 14.96
C ARG A 263 23.04 5.10 15.88
N PRO A 264 23.35 4.96 17.18
CA PRO A 264 22.49 4.28 18.14
C PRO A 264 21.11 4.93 18.26
N LEU A 265 20.05 4.11 18.38
CA LEU A 265 18.69 4.53 18.68
C LEU A 265 18.19 3.83 19.95
N LYS A 266 18.24 4.50 21.09
CA LYS A 266 17.76 3.96 22.38
C LYS A 266 16.22 4.00 22.47
N ARG A 267 15.56 3.16 21.68
CA ARG A 267 14.11 3.07 21.62
C ARG A 267 13.67 1.62 21.53
N THR A 268 12.50 1.34 22.07
CA THR A 268 11.80 0.07 21.82
C THR A 268 10.87 0.25 20.63
N VAL A 269 11.02 -0.60 19.62
CA VAL A 269 10.36 -0.48 18.33
C VAL A 269 9.55 -1.74 18.01
N THR A 270 8.37 -1.58 17.43
CA THR A 270 7.61 -2.66 16.83
C THR A 270 7.29 -2.37 15.35
N PHE A 271 6.89 -3.38 14.58
CA PHE A 271 6.72 -3.22 13.14
C PHE A 271 5.32 -3.63 12.64
N GLN A 272 4.67 -2.71 11.93
CA GLN A 272 3.45 -3.00 11.17
C GLN A 272 3.82 -3.55 9.80
N ASP A 273 3.59 -4.86 9.56
CA ASP A 273 3.74 -5.45 8.25
C ASP A 273 2.66 -4.93 7.28
N PRO A 274 3.01 -4.13 6.26
CA PRO A 274 2.05 -3.73 5.25
C PRO A 274 1.61 -4.94 4.42
N CYS A 275 0.31 -5.08 4.18
CA CYS A 275 -0.20 -6.21 3.43
C CYS A 275 0.36 -6.29 2.00
N ARG A 276 0.63 -5.15 1.37
CA ARG A 276 1.24 -5.11 0.04
C ARG A 276 2.70 -5.56 0.06
N LEU A 277 3.49 -5.13 1.04
CA LEU A 277 4.88 -5.55 1.18
C LEU A 277 4.99 -7.03 1.55
N GLY A 278 4.25 -7.46 2.59
CA GLY A 278 4.28 -8.84 3.09
C GLY A 278 3.53 -9.80 2.16
N ARG A 279 2.19 -9.84 2.25
CA ARG A 279 1.39 -10.88 1.57
C ARG A 279 1.40 -10.82 0.04
N MET A 280 1.50 -9.63 -0.55
CA MET A 280 1.51 -9.50 -2.01
C MET A 280 2.92 -9.70 -2.59
N LEU A 281 3.95 -9.13 -1.95
CA LEU A 281 5.32 -9.15 -2.46
C LEU A 281 6.24 -10.16 -1.74
N ASN A 282 5.74 -10.83 -0.69
CA ASN A 282 6.49 -11.80 0.14
C ASN A 282 7.79 -11.21 0.75
N ARG A 283 7.74 -9.94 1.19
CA ARG A 283 8.86 -9.23 1.80
C ARG A 283 8.62 -9.08 3.31
N TYR A 284 9.08 -10.04 4.11
CA TYR A 284 8.90 -10.06 5.56
C TYR A 284 10.21 -9.86 6.32
N ALA A 285 11.30 -10.47 5.88
CA ALA A 285 12.58 -10.44 6.55
C ALA A 285 13.28 -9.07 6.45
N GLY A 286 13.33 -8.48 5.25
CA GLY A 286 14.08 -7.26 4.96
C GLY A 286 13.85 -6.11 5.95
N PRO A 287 12.60 -5.73 6.31
CA PRO A 287 12.37 -4.69 7.30
C PRO A 287 12.99 -5.01 8.68
N ARG A 288 12.94 -6.26 9.12
CA ARG A 288 13.49 -6.70 10.41
C ARG A 288 15.01 -6.70 10.41
N GLU A 289 15.59 -7.16 9.32
CA GLU A 289 17.05 -7.16 9.13
C GLU A 289 17.60 -5.72 9.11
N LEU A 290 16.94 -4.80 8.39
CA LEU A 290 17.34 -3.40 8.36
C LEU A 290 17.20 -2.72 9.74
N LEU A 291 16.12 -2.97 10.46
CA LEU A 291 15.95 -2.47 11.82
C LEU A 291 17.02 -3.05 12.74
N GLY A 292 17.36 -4.33 12.60
CA GLY A 292 18.39 -5.00 13.41
C GLY A 292 19.81 -4.46 13.20
N LEU A 293 20.06 -3.67 12.15
CA LEU A 293 21.35 -3.00 11.94
C LEU A 293 21.53 -1.76 12.85
N ILE A 294 20.47 -1.24 13.48
CA ILE A 294 20.51 -0.05 14.30
C ILE A 294 20.94 -0.42 15.73
N PRO A 295 22.12 0.07 16.22
CA PRO A 295 22.60 -0.26 17.54
C PRO A 295 21.67 0.27 18.65
N GLU A 296 21.64 -0.42 19.79
CA GLU A 296 20.88 -0.06 21.01
C GLU A 296 19.35 0.03 20.80
N MET A 297 18.83 -0.35 19.63
CA MET A 297 17.40 -0.45 19.39
C MET A 297 16.88 -1.83 19.84
N GLU A 298 15.81 -1.81 20.62
CA GLU A 298 15.11 -3.03 21.03
C GLU A 298 13.91 -3.29 20.08
N PHE A 299 13.94 -4.39 19.34
CA PHE A 299 12.84 -4.77 18.47
C PHE A 299 11.92 -5.78 19.16
N ARG A 300 10.60 -5.52 19.14
CA ARG A 300 9.58 -6.40 19.71
C ARG A 300 8.48 -6.69 18.68
N GLU A 301 8.23 -7.95 18.40
CA GLU A 301 7.15 -8.37 17.51
C GLU A 301 5.78 -8.16 18.15
N MET A 302 4.79 -7.80 17.32
CA MET A 302 3.38 -7.90 17.69
C MET A 302 2.90 -9.34 17.64
N GLU A 303 1.84 -9.65 18.37
CA GLU A 303 1.20 -10.98 18.38
C GLU A 303 0.86 -11.45 16.96
N HIS A 304 0.23 -10.58 16.16
CA HIS A 304 -0.04 -10.84 14.74
C HIS A 304 0.99 -10.13 13.88
N SER A 305 2.05 -10.83 13.52
CA SER A 305 3.16 -10.33 12.68
C SER A 305 3.38 -11.18 11.44
N GLY A 306 4.20 -10.72 10.52
CA GLY A 306 4.54 -11.41 9.28
C GLY A 306 3.31 -11.79 8.45
N ARG A 307 3.19 -13.06 8.06
CA ARG A 307 2.04 -13.58 7.29
C ARG A 307 0.71 -13.42 8.01
N GLY A 308 0.72 -13.47 9.34
CA GLY A 308 -0.45 -13.31 10.20
C GLY A 308 -0.83 -11.87 10.52
N ALA A 309 -0.05 -10.88 10.12
CA ALA A 309 -0.25 -9.49 10.48
C ALA A 309 -1.65 -8.97 10.14
N LEU A 310 -2.24 -8.22 11.07
CA LEU A 310 -3.53 -7.58 10.82
C LEU A 310 -3.38 -6.41 9.84
N CYS A 311 -4.45 -6.10 9.11
CA CYS A 311 -4.51 -4.98 8.18
C CYS A 311 -4.50 -3.64 8.93
N CYS A 312 -3.98 -2.58 8.29
CA CYS A 312 -4.12 -1.20 8.76
C CYS A 312 -5.54 -0.62 8.58
N GLY A 313 -6.51 -1.44 8.22
CA GLY A 313 -7.94 -1.11 8.19
C GLY A 313 -8.44 -0.39 6.94
N ASN A 314 -7.61 -0.20 5.90
CA ASN A 314 -8.07 0.45 4.67
C ASN A 314 -7.38 -0.13 3.41
N CYS A 315 -8.05 0.02 2.27
CA CYS A 315 -7.47 -0.21 0.95
C CYS A 315 -8.00 0.84 -0.02
N GLY A 316 -7.10 1.52 -0.72
CA GLY A 316 -7.46 2.44 -1.79
C GLY A 316 -8.42 3.56 -1.39
N PHE A 317 -8.46 3.95 -0.12
CA PHE A 317 -9.41 4.93 0.42
C PHE A 317 -10.88 4.61 0.12
N ILE A 318 -11.23 3.31 0.00
CA ILE A 318 -12.60 2.86 -0.25
C ILE A 318 -13.37 2.72 1.07
N ASN A 319 -12.76 2.12 2.09
CA ASN A 319 -13.41 1.80 3.36
C ASN A 319 -12.78 2.61 4.50
N CYS A 320 -13.31 3.80 4.78
CA CYS A 320 -12.89 4.62 5.92
C CYS A 320 -14.11 4.87 6.84
N ASP A 321 -14.69 3.79 7.35
CA ASP A 321 -15.88 3.77 8.22
C ASP A 321 -15.52 3.40 9.67
N ALA A 322 -16.53 3.33 10.53
CA ALA A 322 -16.35 2.97 11.94
C ALA A 322 -15.69 1.59 12.12
N SER A 323 -15.98 0.62 11.23
CA SER A 323 -15.35 -0.70 11.26
C SER A 323 -13.86 -0.63 10.90
N SER A 324 -13.48 0.21 9.93
CA SER A 324 -12.07 0.48 9.62
C SER A 324 -11.34 1.09 10.82
N LYS A 325 -11.98 2.03 11.53
CA LYS A 325 -11.44 2.60 12.77
C LYS A 325 -11.24 1.56 13.87
N GLN A 326 -12.18 0.63 14.05
CA GLN A 326 -12.02 -0.46 15.02
C GLN A 326 -10.80 -1.34 14.68
N ILE A 327 -10.59 -1.70 13.41
CA ILE A 327 -9.43 -2.46 12.97
C ILE A 327 -8.13 -1.69 13.28
N GLN A 328 -8.11 -0.39 13.01
CA GLN A 328 -6.97 0.48 13.28
C GLN A 328 -6.66 0.58 14.79
N VAL A 329 -7.71 0.75 15.62
CA VAL A 329 -7.57 0.75 17.08
C VAL A 329 -7.01 -0.57 17.58
N GLN A 330 -7.58 -1.70 17.15
CA GLN A 330 -7.09 -3.03 17.51
C GLN A 330 -5.60 -3.19 17.18
N ARG A 331 -5.19 -2.73 16.01
CA ARG A 331 -3.79 -2.80 15.57
C ARG A 331 -2.87 -1.94 16.42
N LEU A 332 -3.32 -0.74 16.80
CA LEU A 332 -2.55 0.16 17.69
C LEU A 332 -2.49 -0.36 19.14
N GLU A 333 -3.57 -0.99 19.63
CA GLU A 333 -3.56 -1.64 20.95
C GLU A 333 -2.59 -2.83 21.00
N GLU A 334 -2.51 -3.60 19.92
CA GLU A 334 -1.55 -4.69 19.79
C GLU A 334 -0.10 -4.16 19.74
N ALA A 335 0.15 -3.09 19.01
CA ALA A 335 1.45 -2.43 19.02
C ALA A 335 1.82 -1.91 20.42
N ARG A 336 0.87 -1.27 21.12
CA ARG A 336 1.07 -0.80 22.51
C ARG A 336 1.36 -1.95 23.49
N ALA A 337 0.71 -3.10 23.30
CA ALA A 337 0.90 -4.29 24.15
C ALA A 337 2.34 -4.83 24.10
N THR A 338 3.11 -4.56 23.05
CA THR A 338 4.53 -4.91 22.99
C THR A 338 5.39 -4.08 23.95
N GLY A 339 4.88 -2.97 24.47
CA GLY A 339 5.65 -1.99 25.25
C GLY A 339 6.56 -1.11 24.39
N ALA A 340 6.37 -1.09 23.07
CA ALA A 340 7.15 -0.24 22.17
C ALA A 340 6.74 1.24 22.25
N ASP A 341 7.72 2.12 22.09
CA ASP A 341 7.53 3.58 22.02
C ASP A 341 7.16 4.01 20.61
N MET A 342 7.62 3.25 19.61
CA MET A 342 7.52 3.57 18.20
C MET A 342 6.96 2.37 17.41
N LEU A 343 5.97 2.66 16.57
CA LEU A 343 5.47 1.74 15.54
C LEU A 343 6.05 2.13 14.18
N VAL A 344 6.89 1.27 13.65
CA VAL A 344 7.48 1.46 12.32
C VAL A 344 6.64 0.72 11.28
N THR A 345 6.49 1.30 10.10
CA THR A 345 5.86 0.67 8.94
C THR A 345 6.66 0.99 7.67
N ALA A 346 6.44 0.26 6.60
CA ALA A 346 7.07 0.51 5.30
C ALA A 346 5.99 0.75 4.22
N CYS A 347 4.98 1.56 4.56
CA CYS A 347 3.92 1.94 3.63
C CYS A 347 3.31 3.28 4.07
N PRO A 348 3.39 4.34 3.24
CA PRO A 348 2.86 5.65 3.58
C PRO A 348 1.38 5.63 3.98
N LYS A 349 0.56 4.78 3.37
CA LYS A 349 -0.87 4.68 3.71
C LYS A 349 -1.10 4.01 5.06
N CYS A 350 -0.31 2.99 5.43
CA CYS A 350 -0.39 2.44 6.78
C CYS A 350 -0.09 3.52 7.82
N MET A 351 0.94 4.36 7.58
CA MET A 351 1.26 5.50 8.43
C MET A 351 0.08 6.48 8.52
N ILE A 352 -0.50 6.89 7.38
CA ILE A 352 -1.65 7.80 7.32
C ILE A 352 -2.83 7.24 8.16
N HIS A 353 -3.23 5.99 7.92
CA HIS A 353 -4.44 5.42 8.54
C HIS A 353 -4.28 5.25 10.05
N LEU A 354 -3.14 4.77 10.50
CA LEU A 354 -2.87 4.58 11.93
C LEU A 354 -2.71 5.92 12.65
N THR A 355 -2.02 6.89 12.05
CA THR A 355 -1.90 8.26 12.59
C THR A 355 -3.27 8.97 12.65
N CYS A 356 -4.09 8.84 11.60
CA CYS A 356 -5.45 9.37 11.57
C CYS A 356 -6.27 8.85 12.76
N THR A 357 -6.10 7.60 13.15
CA THR A 357 -6.81 7.03 14.30
C THR A 357 -6.32 7.58 15.64
N ILE A 358 -5.03 7.79 15.81
CA ILE A 358 -4.46 8.42 17.01
C ILE A 358 -4.96 9.87 17.15
N ARG A 359 -5.10 10.58 16.04
CA ARG A 359 -5.53 11.99 16.00
C ARG A 359 -7.05 12.17 16.01
N ASP A 360 -7.84 11.10 15.84
CA ASP A 360 -9.30 11.18 15.80
C ASP A 360 -9.87 11.62 17.15
N PRO A 361 -10.59 12.74 17.24
CA PRO A 361 -11.19 13.23 18.48
C PRO A 361 -12.13 12.21 19.14
N LEU A 362 -12.82 11.40 18.36
CA LEU A 362 -13.72 10.36 18.86
C LEU A 362 -12.97 9.20 19.55
N MET A 363 -11.65 9.07 19.27
CA MET A 363 -10.77 8.05 19.85
C MET A 363 -9.94 8.57 21.03
N GLN A 364 -10.04 9.86 21.40
CA GLN A 364 -9.26 10.47 22.49
C GLN A 364 -9.45 9.79 23.85
N GLY A 365 -10.59 9.13 24.08
CA GLY A 365 -10.82 8.35 25.30
C GLY A 365 -9.89 7.15 25.48
N LYS A 366 -9.28 6.63 24.41
CA LYS A 366 -8.37 5.48 24.44
C LYS A 366 -6.88 5.86 24.63
N LYS A 367 -6.52 7.14 24.58
CA LYS A 367 -5.18 7.72 24.84
C LYS A 367 -4.01 6.84 24.37
N ILE A 368 -4.05 6.33 23.14
CA ILE A 368 -2.93 5.58 22.59
C ILE A 368 -1.86 6.60 22.20
N LYS A 369 -0.80 6.67 23.02
CA LYS A 369 0.40 7.45 22.69
C LYS A 369 1.39 6.51 22.00
N MET A 370 1.55 6.68 20.71
CA MET A 370 2.48 5.90 19.89
C MET A 370 3.02 6.82 18.80
N GLU A 371 4.32 6.89 18.67
CA GLU A 371 4.95 7.50 17.51
C GLU A 371 4.86 6.53 16.33
N ILE A 372 4.43 7.01 15.16
CA ILE A 372 4.36 6.19 13.95
C ILE A 372 5.33 6.75 12.92
N ARG A 373 6.26 5.91 12.45
CA ARG A 373 7.32 6.31 11.51
C ARG A 373 7.37 5.36 10.31
N ASP A 374 7.77 5.90 9.17
CA ASP A 374 8.18 5.05 8.05
C ASP A 374 9.59 4.49 8.27
N LEU A 375 9.82 3.25 7.85
CA LEU A 375 11.11 2.57 8.00
C LEU A 375 12.25 3.33 7.31
N VAL A 376 11.97 3.88 6.12
CA VAL A 376 12.96 4.68 5.37
C VAL A 376 13.42 5.89 6.19
N SER A 377 12.48 6.59 6.85
CA SER A 377 12.80 7.74 7.68
C SER A 377 13.58 7.36 8.94
N VAL A 378 13.23 6.22 9.57
CA VAL A 378 13.98 5.72 10.72
C VAL A 378 15.43 5.41 10.34
N LEU A 379 15.66 4.75 9.20
CA LEU A 379 17.00 4.43 8.72
C LEU A 379 17.78 5.70 8.34
N ALA A 380 17.14 6.65 7.65
CA ALA A 380 17.80 7.89 7.22
C ALA A 380 18.23 8.77 8.40
N ASP A 381 17.52 8.74 9.51
CA ASP A 381 17.91 9.46 10.73
C ASP A 381 19.14 8.83 11.42
N GLN A 382 19.44 7.58 11.16
CA GLN A 382 20.54 6.85 11.80
C GLN A 382 21.78 6.69 10.90
N ILE A 383 21.75 7.05 9.63
CA ILE A 383 22.97 7.08 8.82
C ILE A 383 23.95 8.13 9.36
N ALA A 384 25.23 7.76 9.44
CA ALA A 384 26.32 8.58 10.03
C ALA A 384 26.74 9.74 9.11
#